data_879d80ffe7c5b4f9047cf0e3bca8fcac
#
_entry.id   879d80ffe7c5b4f9047cf0e3bca8fcac
#
_cell.length_a   1.000
_cell.length_b   1.000
_cell.length_c   1.000
_cell.angle_alpha   90.00
_cell.angle_beta   90.00
_cell.angle_gamma   90.00
#
_symmetry.space_group_name_H-M   'P 1'
#
loop_
_entity.id
_entity.type
_entity.pdbx_description
1 polymer ?
#
loop_
_entity_poly.entity_id
_entity_poly.type
_entity_poly.pdbx_seq_one_letter_code
_entity_poly.pdbx_strand_id
1 'polypeptide(L)'
;MRKDSFVDGRCLAAIRGGARSLAARCGRALLLCGAALVLLQPGVSAADARSQAKRIHDRLAGVPPTPAVLDAMTADVAAGRSLDAAYKAMDHRAFYDVTLKNFAMPWTNRDQTVFAPLNDYVATIIGMVRDDVPFNQVLSEDILYVGSGASGVPAFSASSNAHYEALESSGANLKNALVRTTQSSVTGLPPAATAGIVTTRAAAQAFFVAGTNRAMFRFTLMNHLCVDLEQVQDPTRPADRIRQDVSRSPGGDSRVFLNNCIACHAGMDPLAQAYAYYDYDEDAGRIVYSAGQVRPKYFNNDDTFRPGFITPDDSWDNYWRQGRNALLGWDASLPARGQGAKSMGRELAGTEQFARCQVEKVFRNVCFRAPSDAEDRARVDTMTASFKANGYRLKRVFAEAATYCVGE
;
A
#
# COMPACT_ATOMS: atom_id res chain seq x y z
N MET A 1 -28.54 -56.16 -6.52
CA MET A 1 -28.02 -57.53 -6.70
C MET A 1 -26.57 -57.52 -6.21
N ARG A 2 -26.43 -58.30 -5.12
CA ARG A 2 -25.27 -59.10 -4.64
C ARG A 2 -23.95 -58.32 -4.53
N LYS A 3 -23.47 -58.14 -3.34
CA LYS A 3 -23.07 -59.00 -2.19
C LYS A 3 -21.58 -59.29 -2.20
N ASP A 4 -20.96 -58.80 -1.14
CA ASP A 4 -20.21 -59.52 -0.07
C ASP A 4 -18.86 -60.09 -0.49
N SER A 5 -17.79 -60.04 0.29
CA SER A 5 -17.60 -60.35 1.72
C SER A 5 -16.11 -60.08 2.07
N PHE A 6 -15.74 -59.50 3.18
CA PHE A 6 -15.33 -60.13 4.46
C PHE A 6 -14.33 -61.29 4.37
N VAL A 7 -13.20 -61.15 5.11
CA VAL A 7 -12.54 -62.08 6.08
C VAL A 7 -11.17 -61.47 6.43
N ASP A 8 -10.83 -60.94 7.54
CA ASP A 8 -10.59 -61.45 8.91
C ASP A 8 -9.52 -62.56 9.00
N GLY A 9 -8.52 -62.38 9.90
CA GLY A 9 -7.63 -63.47 10.22
C GLY A 9 -6.37 -63.07 10.97
N ARG A 10 -6.49 -62.99 12.29
CA ARG A 10 -5.40 -62.93 13.30
C ARG A 10 -4.35 -64.06 13.12
N CYS A 11 -3.11 -63.81 13.53
CA CYS A 11 -2.43 -64.79 14.42
C CYS A 11 -1.28 -64.11 15.17
N LEU A 12 -1.35 -64.21 16.47
CA LEU A 12 -0.30 -64.07 17.48
C LEU A 12 0.62 -65.28 17.49
N ALA A 13 1.91 -65.09 17.79
CA ALA A 13 2.55 -65.82 18.88
C ALA A 13 4.02 -65.46 19.05
N ALA A 14 4.37 -65.29 20.26
CA ALA A 14 5.62 -64.98 20.91
C ALA A 14 6.71 -66.08 20.78
N ILE A 15 7.98 -65.69 20.83
CA ILE A 15 9.00 -66.48 21.51
C ILE A 15 9.93 -65.53 22.29
N ARG A 16 9.99 -65.81 23.60
CA ARG A 16 10.96 -65.26 24.56
C ARG A 16 12.28 -66.12 24.51
N GLY A 17 13.40 -65.45 24.78
CA GLY A 17 14.64 -66.15 25.18
C GLY A 17 15.86 -65.40 24.73
N GLY A 18 16.44 -64.61 25.46
CA GLY A 18 17.59 -64.65 26.38
C GLY A 18 18.93 -64.65 25.70
N ALA A 19 19.70 -63.60 25.92
CA ALA A 19 21.13 -63.73 26.34
C ALA A 19 21.73 -62.36 26.64
N ARG A 20 22.18 -62.19 27.83
CA ARG A 20 22.98 -61.07 28.35
C ARG A 20 24.40 -61.12 27.82
N SER A 21 25.09 -59.96 27.86
CA SER A 21 26.52 -59.71 27.74
C SER A 21 27.08 -59.54 26.33
N LEU A 22 27.19 -58.24 25.94
CA LEU A 22 28.35 -57.70 25.20
C LEU A 22 28.14 -56.13 25.09
N ALA A 23 27.97 -55.49 26.24
CA ALA A 23 27.91 -54.05 26.34
C ALA A 23 29.11 -53.54 27.17
N ALA A 24 30.27 -53.48 26.62
CA ALA A 24 31.39 -52.74 27.24
C ALA A 24 32.62 -52.66 26.35
N ARG A 25 32.55 -52.26 25.10
CA ARG A 25 33.80 -51.90 24.35
C ARG A 25 33.61 -51.03 23.09
N CYS A 26 32.45 -50.49 22.81
CA CYS A 26 32.24 -49.54 21.70
C CYS A 26 31.90 -48.11 22.14
N GLY A 27 32.09 -47.76 23.41
CA GLY A 27 31.67 -46.45 23.98
C GLY A 27 32.69 -45.31 23.92
N ARG A 28 33.84 -45.47 23.25
CA ARG A 28 34.87 -44.41 23.20
C ARG A 28 35.31 -43.92 21.82
N ALA A 29 34.79 -44.51 20.74
CA ALA A 29 35.13 -44.07 19.37
C ALA A 29 34.06 -43.23 18.69
N LEU A 30 32.88 -43.04 19.29
CA LEU A 30 31.76 -42.25 18.72
C LEU A 30 31.64 -40.82 19.27
N LEU A 31 32.49 -40.42 20.21
CA LEU A 31 32.49 -39.07 20.81
C LEU A 31 33.51 -38.10 20.18
N LEU A 32 34.30 -38.55 19.21
CA LEU A 32 35.28 -37.70 18.50
C LEU A 32 34.90 -37.37 17.05
N CYS A 33 33.82 -37.98 16.49
CA CYS A 33 33.31 -37.61 15.15
C CYS A 33 32.11 -36.66 15.20
N GLY A 34 31.58 -36.38 16.38
CA GLY A 34 30.41 -35.45 16.53
C GLY A 34 30.75 -33.96 16.63
N ALA A 35 32.06 -33.62 16.76
CA ALA A 35 32.50 -32.23 16.96
C ALA A 35 33.03 -31.54 15.68
N ALA A 36 33.06 -32.24 14.54
CA ALA A 36 33.60 -31.69 13.29
C ALA A 36 32.54 -31.45 12.20
N LEU A 37 31.24 -31.56 12.53
CA LEU A 37 30.14 -31.27 11.58
C LEU A 37 29.38 -29.96 11.91
N VAL A 38 30.00 -29.10 12.71
CA VAL A 38 29.52 -27.74 12.92
C VAL A 38 30.37 -26.81 12.06
N LEU A 39 29.70 -26.08 11.13
CA LEU A 39 30.21 -24.92 10.39
C LEU A 39 30.96 -25.19 9.08
N LEU A 40 30.28 -25.75 8.12
CA LEU A 40 30.47 -25.36 6.71
C LEU A 40 29.12 -24.89 6.18
N GLN A 41 28.60 -23.81 6.72
CA GLN A 41 27.73 -22.95 5.91
C GLN A 41 28.65 -22.38 4.83
N PRO A 42 28.33 -22.55 3.54
CA PRO A 42 29.10 -21.89 2.49
C PRO A 42 28.98 -20.40 2.74
N GLY A 43 29.99 -19.77 3.29
CA GLY A 43 30.09 -18.33 3.36
C GLY A 43 29.96 -17.79 1.94
N VAL A 44 29.08 -16.82 1.74
CA VAL A 44 28.93 -16.10 0.45
C VAL A 44 30.36 -15.66 0.04
N SER A 45 30.78 -16.02 -1.17
CA SER A 45 32.11 -15.61 -1.63
C SER A 45 32.18 -14.08 -1.72
N ALA A 46 33.37 -13.50 -1.51
CA ALA A 46 33.49 -12.03 -1.58
C ALA A 46 33.12 -11.45 -2.96
N ALA A 47 33.33 -12.21 -4.05
CA ALA A 47 32.93 -11.82 -5.38
C ALA A 47 31.39 -11.85 -5.52
N ASP A 48 30.72 -12.84 -4.92
CA ASP A 48 29.26 -12.93 -4.91
C ASP A 48 28.64 -11.84 -4.00
N ALA A 49 29.20 -11.61 -2.82
CA ALA A 49 28.77 -10.53 -1.92
C ALA A 49 28.84 -9.16 -2.58
N ARG A 50 29.90 -8.89 -3.38
CA ARG A 50 30.03 -7.61 -4.11
C ARG A 50 28.98 -7.47 -5.22
N SER A 51 28.70 -8.55 -5.92
CA SER A 51 27.66 -8.57 -6.96
C SER A 51 26.27 -8.36 -6.36
N GLN A 52 25.97 -9.01 -5.25
CA GLN A 52 24.73 -8.83 -4.52
C GLN A 52 24.58 -7.38 -4.00
N ALA A 53 25.62 -6.84 -3.37
CA ALA A 53 25.64 -5.45 -2.89
C ALA A 53 25.36 -4.45 -4.01
N LYS A 54 25.99 -4.64 -5.17
CA LYS A 54 25.75 -3.80 -6.35
C LYS A 54 24.29 -3.89 -6.82
N ARG A 55 23.73 -5.11 -6.92
CA ARG A 55 22.34 -5.30 -7.33
C ARG A 55 21.35 -4.65 -6.36
N ILE A 56 21.56 -4.78 -5.05
CA ILE A 56 20.76 -4.08 -4.03
C ILE A 56 20.76 -2.58 -4.29
N HIS A 57 21.93 -1.99 -4.52
CA HIS A 57 22.04 -0.55 -4.76
C HIS A 57 21.35 -0.12 -6.07
N ASP A 58 21.62 -0.83 -7.15
CA ASP A 58 21.05 -0.52 -8.47
C ASP A 58 19.51 -0.61 -8.45
N ARG A 59 18.94 -1.58 -7.75
CA ARG A 59 17.48 -1.75 -7.62
C ARG A 59 16.82 -0.67 -6.76
N LEU A 60 17.50 -0.18 -5.73
CA LEU A 60 16.96 0.83 -4.82
C LEU A 60 17.22 2.26 -5.30
N ALA A 61 18.44 2.56 -5.71
CA ALA A 61 18.81 3.91 -6.12
C ALA A 61 18.67 4.17 -7.63
N GLY A 62 18.64 3.11 -8.46
CA GLY A 62 18.57 3.24 -9.92
C GLY A 62 19.85 3.79 -10.56
N VAL A 63 20.94 3.90 -9.80
CA VAL A 63 22.26 4.39 -10.23
C VAL A 63 23.35 3.54 -9.58
N PRO A 64 24.56 3.42 -10.18
CA PRO A 64 25.66 2.69 -9.59
C PRO A 64 26.13 3.31 -8.26
N PRO A 65 26.53 2.47 -7.28
CA PRO A 65 27.17 2.96 -6.05
C PRO A 65 28.56 3.53 -6.31
N THR A 66 29.01 4.46 -5.47
CA THR A 66 30.43 4.83 -5.43
C THR A 66 31.26 3.64 -4.92
N PRO A 67 32.57 3.55 -5.25
CA PRO A 67 33.43 2.47 -4.75
C PRO A 67 33.37 2.29 -3.23
N ALA A 68 33.41 3.40 -2.47
CA ALA A 68 33.36 3.35 -1.02
C ALA A 68 32.02 2.80 -0.48
N VAL A 69 30.89 3.21 -1.07
CA VAL A 69 29.57 2.68 -0.70
C VAL A 69 29.47 1.20 -1.06
N LEU A 70 29.94 0.81 -2.24
CA LEU A 70 29.94 -0.59 -2.66
C LEU A 70 30.78 -1.48 -1.73
N ASP A 71 31.97 -1.02 -1.32
CA ASP A 71 32.84 -1.75 -0.40
C ASP A 71 32.17 -1.92 0.98
N ALA A 72 31.56 -0.86 1.52
CA ALA A 72 30.84 -0.92 2.78
C ALA A 72 29.63 -1.88 2.70
N MET A 73 28.85 -1.81 1.62
CA MET A 73 27.72 -2.72 1.39
C MET A 73 28.17 -4.17 1.19
N THR A 74 29.31 -4.39 0.50
CA THR A 74 29.90 -5.73 0.32
C THR A 74 30.24 -6.35 1.66
N ALA A 75 30.84 -5.57 2.57
CA ALA A 75 31.16 -6.04 3.92
C ALA A 75 29.90 -6.43 4.72
N ASP A 76 28.80 -5.68 4.57
CA ASP A 76 27.54 -6.05 5.22
C ASP A 76 26.95 -7.32 4.64
N VAL A 77 26.91 -7.47 3.31
CA VAL A 77 26.39 -8.69 2.65
C VAL A 77 27.21 -9.90 3.04
N ALA A 78 28.54 -9.79 3.02
CA ALA A 78 29.43 -10.88 3.42
C ALA A 78 29.25 -11.28 4.88
N ALA A 79 28.82 -10.36 5.74
CA ALA A 79 28.51 -10.60 7.15
C ALA A 79 27.05 -11.02 7.41
N GLY A 80 26.25 -11.31 6.36
CA GLY A 80 24.85 -11.70 6.48
C GLY A 80 23.91 -10.54 6.85
N ARG A 81 24.35 -9.29 6.74
CA ARG A 81 23.58 -8.09 7.05
C ARG A 81 23.06 -7.38 5.79
N SER A 82 22.43 -8.12 4.88
CA SER A 82 21.96 -7.57 3.60
C SER A 82 20.93 -6.44 3.77
N LEU A 83 20.13 -6.45 4.85
CA LEU A 83 19.24 -5.33 5.18
C LEU A 83 19.99 -4.03 5.45
N ASP A 84 21.12 -4.08 6.17
CA ASP A 84 21.96 -2.90 6.44
C ASP A 84 22.54 -2.34 5.13
N ALA A 85 22.97 -3.23 4.22
CA ALA A 85 23.40 -2.85 2.88
C ALA A 85 22.25 -2.13 2.11
N ALA A 86 21.03 -2.63 2.19
CA ALA A 86 19.86 -2.00 1.55
C ALA A 86 19.58 -0.61 2.15
N TYR A 87 19.68 -0.43 3.46
CA TYR A 87 19.54 0.90 4.08
C TYR A 87 20.63 1.87 3.63
N LYS A 88 21.89 1.40 3.47
CA LYS A 88 22.98 2.22 2.89
C LYS A 88 22.68 2.65 1.45
N ALA A 89 22.11 1.74 0.63
CA ALA A 89 21.69 2.08 -0.73
C ALA A 89 20.59 3.16 -0.76
N MET A 90 19.61 3.07 0.15
CA MET A 90 18.54 4.07 0.28
C MET A 90 19.01 5.41 0.85
N ASP A 91 20.24 5.51 1.33
CA ASP A 91 20.85 6.83 1.69
C ASP A 91 21.20 7.66 0.47
N HIS A 92 21.32 7.06 -0.71
CA HIS A 92 21.56 7.78 -1.94
C HIS A 92 20.36 8.62 -2.33
N ARG A 93 20.59 9.90 -2.73
CA ARG A 93 19.51 10.84 -3.09
C ARG A 93 18.58 10.32 -4.19
N ALA A 94 19.08 9.55 -5.15
CA ALA A 94 18.31 9.05 -6.27
C ALA A 94 17.18 8.08 -5.83
N PHE A 95 17.29 7.44 -4.67
CA PHE A 95 16.18 6.70 -4.09
C PHE A 95 14.95 7.60 -3.87
N TYR A 96 15.16 8.83 -3.41
CA TYR A 96 14.11 9.82 -3.16
C TYR A 96 13.70 10.57 -4.43
N ASP A 97 14.69 11.05 -5.18
CA ASP A 97 14.51 11.94 -6.33
C ASP A 97 13.95 11.20 -7.56
N VAL A 98 14.20 9.89 -7.67
CA VAL A 98 13.83 9.07 -8.84
C VAL A 98 12.96 7.89 -8.44
N THR A 99 13.46 6.98 -7.60
CA THR A 99 12.75 5.72 -7.31
C THR A 99 11.40 5.98 -6.62
N LEU A 100 11.38 6.72 -5.52
CA LEU A 100 10.14 7.03 -4.81
C LEU A 100 9.23 7.97 -5.60
N LYS A 101 9.80 8.92 -6.36
CA LYS A 101 9.00 9.77 -7.24
C LYS A 101 8.25 8.92 -8.27
N ASN A 102 8.94 8.07 -9.01
CA ASN A 102 8.32 7.21 -10.02
C ASN A 102 7.38 6.16 -9.41
N PHE A 103 7.66 5.68 -8.20
CA PHE A 103 6.79 4.78 -7.45
C PHE A 103 5.43 5.39 -7.12
N ALA A 104 5.41 6.66 -6.68
CA ALA A 104 4.19 7.33 -6.23
C ALA A 104 3.48 8.15 -7.31
N MET A 105 4.17 8.60 -8.36
CA MET A 105 3.62 9.50 -9.38
C MET A 105 2.36 8.96 -10.06
N PRO A 106 2.26 7.67 -10.44
CA PRO A 106 1.05 7.11 -11.06
C PRO A 106 -0.21 7.26 -10.20
N TRP A 107 -0.06 7.42 -8.89
CA TRP A 107 -1.21 7.52 -7.98
C TRP A 107 -1.87 8.90 -7.98
N THR A 108 -1.23 9.88 -8.59
CA THR A 108 -1.64 11.30 -8.55
C THR A 108 -2.48 11.73 -9.75
N ASN A 109 -2.65 10.85 -10.72
CA ASN A 109 -3.32 11.19 -11.97
C ASN A 109 -4.15 10.02 -12.54
N ARG A 110 -5.16 10.33 -13.34
CA ARG A 110 -6.08 9.33 -13.89
C ARG A 110 -5.46 8.41 -14.93
N ASP A 111 -4.43 8.89 -15.62
CA ASP A 111 -3.71 8.12 -16.66
C ASP A 111 -2.68 7.18 -16.04
N GLN A 112 -2.46 7.26 -14.73
CA GLN A 112 -1.47 6.49 -13.97
C GLN A 112 -0.07 6.57 -14.60
N THR A 113 0.27 7.71 -15.20
CA THR A 113 1.58 7.96 -15.82
C THR A 113 2.62 8.43 -14.81
N VAL A 114 3.88 8.09 -15.05
CA VAL A 114 5.05 8.62 -14.31
C VAL A 114 5.50 9.99 -14.84
N PHE A 115 5.00 10.44 -15.99
CA PHE A 115 5.43 11.66 -16.69
C PHE A 115 4.64 12.91 -16.25
N ALA A 116 4.19 12.95 -15.01
CA ALA A 116 3.61 14.14 -14.41
C ALA A 116 4.68 14.89 -13.57
N PRO A 117 4.55 16.22 -13.38
CA PRO A 117 5.46 16.96 -12.55
C PRO A 117 5.34 16.58 -11.06
N LEU A 118 6.45 16.76 -10.32
CA LEU A 118 6.43 16.61 -8.86
C LEU A 118 5.30 17.47 -8.27
N ASN A 119 4.61 16.94 -7.27
CA ASN A 119 3.47 17.59 -6.63
C ASN A 119 3.42 17.26 -5.13
N ASP A 120 2.47 17.88 -4.42
CA ASP A 120 2.29 17.75 -2.98
C ASP A 120 2.00 16.31 -2.52
N TYR A 121 1.28 15.53 -3.31
CA TYR A 121 1.01 14.13 -3.04
C TYR A 121 2.32 13.31 -3.03
N VAL A 122 3.09 13.39 -4.12
CA VAL A 122 4.35 12.64 -4.26
C VAL A 122 5.38 13.08 -3.23
N ALA A 123 5.53 14.39 -3.03
CA ALA A 123 6.44 14.93 -2.02
C ALA A 123 6.09 14.41 -0.62
N THR A 124 4.79 14.29 -0.31
CA THR A 124 4.33 13.74 0.98
C THR A 124 4.68 12.25 1.11
N ILE A 125 4.50 11.44 0.07
CA ILE A 125 4.93 10.03 0.09
C ILE A 125 6.45 9.91 0.30
N ILE A 126 7.24 10.69 -0.44
CA ILE A 126 8.71 10.71 -0.30
C ILE A 126 9.11 11.06 1.15
N GLY A 127 8.52 12.11 1.70
CA GLY A 127 8.80 12.54 3.07
C GLY A 127 8.41 11.50 4.12
N MET A 128 7.22 10.89 4.00
CA MET A 128 6.77 9.83 4.90
C MET A 128 7.72 8.62 4.90
N VAL A 129 8.18 8.20 3.72
CA VAL A 129 9.15 7.09 3.59
C VAL A 129 10.51 7.50 4.17
N ARG A 130 10.99 8.72 3.91
CA ARG A 130 12.25 9.22 4.45
C ARG A 130 12.28 9.22 5.97
N ASP A 131 11.20 9.71 6.58
CA ASP A 131 11.10 9.92 8.03
C ASP A 131 10.53 8.70 8.77
N ASP A 132 10.36 7.57 8.08
CA ASP A 132 9.79 6.34 8.64
C ASP A 132 8.42 6.57 9.33
N VAL A 133 7.59 7.48 8.80
CA VAL A 133 6.23 7.68 9.28
C VAL A 133 5.41 6.41 9.02
N PRO A 134 4.60 5.93 9.98
CA PRO A 134 3.73 4.78 9.75
C PRO A 134 2.86 4.97 8.50
N PHE A 135 3.04 4.13 7.48
CA PHE A 135 2.43 4.36 6.17
C PHE A 135 0.92 4.14 6.16
N ASN A 136 0.35 3.45 7.17
CA ASN A 136 -1.10 3.38 7.37
C ASN A 136 -1.73 4.72 7.75
N GLN A 137 -0.93 5.75 8.03
CA GLN A 137 -1.38 7.14 8.23
C GLN A 137 -1.57 7.91 6.91
N VAL A 138 -1.15 7.34 5.78
CA VAL A 138 -1.15 8.01 4.47
C VAL A 138 -2.52 8.51 4.00
N LEU A 139 -3.61 7.87 4.45
CA LEU A 139 -4.99 8.21 4.08
C LEU A 139 -5.72 9.04 5.15
N SER A 140 -5.09 9.35 6.28
CA SER A 140 -5.82 9.92 7.41
C SER A 140 -5.09 11.01 8.20
N GLU A 141 -3.75 11.12 8.10
CA GLU A 141 -3.00 12.04 8.95
C GLU A 141 -3.04 13.48 8.42
N ASP A 142 -2.96 14.45 9.32
CA ASP A 142 -2.74 15.85 8.97
C ASP A 142 -1.26 16.07 8.67
N ILE A 143 -0.84 15.67 7.48
CA ILE A 143 0.57 15.63 7.07
C ILE A 143 0.76 16.16 5.65
N LEU A 144 1.80 16.93 5.46
CA LEU A 144 2.27 17.41 4.17
C LEU A 144 3.79 17.56 4.23
N TYR A 145 4.44 17.45 3.07
CA TYR A 145 5.85 17.79 2.93
C TYR A 145 6.04 18.86 1.87
N VAL A 146 6.73 19.92 2.26
CA VAL A 146 7.06 21.07 1.42
C VAL A 146 8.56 21.26 1.32
N GLY A 147 9.06 21.93 0.32
CA GLY A 147 10.49 22.27 0.22
C GLY A 147 10.87 23.32 1.28
N SER A 148 12.00 23.12 1.95
CA SER A 148 12.63 24.16 2.77
C SER A 148 13.06 25.30 1.87
N GLY A 149 12.72 26.55 2.21
CA GLY A 149 12.90 27.78 1.45
C GLY A 149 14.26 27.96 0.75
N ALA A 150 14.53 27.09 -0.23
CA ALA A 150 15.72 27.16 -1.05
C ALA A 150 15.63 28.38 -1.98
N SER A 151 16.77 29.03 -2.23
CA SER A 151 16.82 30.16 -3.15
C SER A 151 16.30 29.78 -4.54
N GLY A 152 15.38 30.60 -5.07
CA GLY A 152 14.80 30.37 -6.39
C GLY A 152 13.58 29.45 -6.44
N VAL A 153 13.19 28.84 -5.31
CA VAL A 153 11.96 28.04 -5.22
C VAL A 153 10.84 28.92 -4.63
N PRO A 154 9.70 29.08 -5.33
CA PRO A 154 8.56 29.83 -4.78
C PRO A 154 8.09 29.21 -3.46
N ALA A 155 7.51 30.01 -2.58
CA ALA A 155 6.84 29.48 -1.38
C ALA A 155 5.71 28.52 -1.76
N PHE A 156 5.42 27.56 -0.87
CA PHE A 156 4.26 26.66 -1.05
C PHE A 156 2.97 27.47 -1.22
N SER A 157 2.12 27.02 -2.15
CA SER A 157 0.79 27.57 -2.38
C SER A 157 -0.24 26.43 -2.42
N ALA A 158 -1.35 26.62 -1.71
CA ALA A 158 -2.48 25.69 -1.76
C ALA A 158 -3.23 25.71 -3.12
N SER A 159 -2.95 26.70 -3.98
CA SER A 159 -3.62 26.91 -5.26
C SER A 159 -2.72 26.73 -6.48
N SER A 160 -1.44 26.37 -6.29
CA SER A 160 -0.49 26.24 -7.40
C SER A 160 0.53 25.12 -7.13
N ASN A 161 0.95 24.45 -8.21
CA ASN A 161 2.01 23.43 -8.16
C ASN A 161 3.42 24.01 -8.36
N ALA A 162 3.54 25.32 -8.60
CA ALA A 162 4.80 25.97 -8.98
C ALA A 162 5.94 25.73 -7.98
N HIS A 163 5.64 25.56 -6.69
CA HIS A 163 6.61 25.19 -5.65
C HIS A 163 7.32 23.87 -5.95
N TYR A 164 6.54 22.83 -6.25
CA TYR A 164 7.07 21.48 -6.50
C TYR A 164 7.73 21.36 -7.88
N GLU A 165 7.18 22.03 -8.89
CA GLU A 165 7.79 22.11 -10.23
C GLU A 165 9.15 22.80 -10.17
N ALA A 166 9.29 23.84 -9.34
CA ALA A 166 10.58 24.53 -9.13
C ALA A 166 11.58 23.64 -8.36
N LEU A 167 11.12 22.85 -7.36
CA LEU A 167 11.97 21.87 -6.69
C LEU A 167 12.52 20.83 -7.69
N GLU A 168 11.66 20.35 -8.57
CA GLU A 168 12.04 19.37 -9.58
C GLU A 168 12.99 19.97 -10.62
N SER A 169 12.65 21.11 -11.22
CA SER A 169 13.43 21.74 -12.28
C SER A 169 14.79 22.25 -11.80
N SER A 170 14.92 22.62 -10.52
CA SER A 170 16.21 22.99 -9.92
C SER A 170 17.09 21.76 -9.60
N GLY A 171 16.59 20.53 -9.76
CA GLY A 171 17.29 19.32 -9.37
C GLY A 171 17.52 19.23 -7.86
N ALA A 172 16.60 19.76 -7.06
CA ALA A 172 16.69 19.72 -5.60
C ALA A 172 16.87 18.29 -5.08
N ASN A 173 17.70 18.13 -4.05
CA ASN A 173 17.83 16.85 -3.35
C ASN A 173 16.62 16.67 -2.42
N LEU A 174 15.61 15.92 -2.85
CA LEU A 174 14.35 15.74 -2.12
C LEU A 174 14.54 15.09 -0.75
N LYS A 175 15.59 14.26 -0.58
CA LYS A 175 15.95 13.72 0.74
C LYS A 175 16.19 14.83 1.75
N ASN A 176 16.85 15.91 1.35
CA ASN A 176 17.28 16.99 2.24
C ASN A 176 16.35 18.21 2.17
N ALA A 177 15.71 18.45 1.01
CA ALA A 177 14.93 19.65 0.77
C ALA A 177 13.51 19.58 1.37
N LEU A 178 12.92 18.39 1.51
CA LEU A 178 11.56 18.26 2.01
C LEU A 178 11.49 18.41 3.53
N VAL A 179 10.54 19.21 4.01
CA VAL A 179 10.26 19.45 5.43
C VAL A 179 8.82 19.09 5.73
N ARG A 180 8.62 18.36 6.83
CA ARG A 180 7.28 17.99 7.31
C ARG A 180 6.55 19.22 7.83
N THR A 181 5.28 19.33 7.45
CA THR A 181 4.32 20.29 7.99
C THR A 181 2.95 19.62 8.12
N THR A 182 1.94 20.36 8.62
CA THR A 182 0.54 19.90 8.60
C THR A 182 -0.20 20.53 7.42
N GLN A 183 -1.13 19.81 6.80
CA GLN A 183 -1.99 20.39 5.76
C GLN A 183 -2.80 21.55 6.33
N SER A 184 -3.36 21.38 7.52
CA SER A 184 -4.21 22.38 8.16
C SER A 184 -3.50 23.73 8.35
N SER A 185 -2.18 23.73 8.57
CA SER A 185 -1.41 24.98 8.79
C SER A 185 -1.15 25.77 7.51
N VAL A 186 -1.18 25.12 6.32
CA VAL A 186 -0.74 25.74 5.07
C VAL A 186 -1.81 25.77 3.97
N THR A 187 -2.88 24.98 4.09
CA THR A 187 -3.92 24.89 3.06
C THR A 187 -5.24 25.59 3.43
N GLY A 188 -5.44 25.90 4.71
CA GLY A 188 -6.69 26.43 5.24
C GLY A 188 -7.77 25.37 5.50
N LEU A 189 -7.48 24.07 5.30
CA LEU A 189 -8.37 22.98 5.71
C LEU A 189 -8.39 22.87 7.23
N PRO A 190 -9.55 22.71 7.88
CA PRO A 190 -9.58 22.38 9.30
C PRO A 190 -8.87 21.04 9.57
N PRO A 191 -8.21 20.84 10.73
CA PRO A 191 -7.52 19.57 11.05
C PRO A 191 -8.41 18.32 10.96
N ALA A 192 -9.71 18.46 11.20
CA ALA A 192 -10.68 17.36 11.09
C ALA A 192 -10.96 16.97 9.63
N ALA A 193 -10.74 17.90 8.68
CA ALA A 193 -10.97 17.70 7.27
C ALA A 193 -9.71 17.25 6.49
N THR A 194 -8.55 17.22 7.12
CA THR A 194 -7.34 16.68 6.47
C THR A 194 -7.36 15.16 6.48
N ALA A 195 -6.97 14.52 5.41
CA ALA A 195 -7.00 13.06 5.24
C ALA A 195 -5.80 12.57 4.43
N GLY A 196 -4.60 12.87 4.91
CA GLY A 196 -3.35 12.47 4.27
C GLY A 196 -3.28 12.92 2.81
N ILE A 197 -2.81 12.05 1.94
CA ILE A 197 -2.65 12.38 0.52
C ILE A 197 -3.98 12.61 -0.22
N VAL A 198 -5.09 12.10 0.31
CA VAL A 198 -6.44 12.26 -0.29
C VAL A 198 -6.84 13.74 -0.37
N THR A 199 -6.41 14.55 0.59
CA THR A 199 -6.73 15.98 0.66
C THR A 199 -5.57 16.88 0.21
N THR A 200 -4.60 16.33 -0.52
CA THR A 200 -3.62 17.14 -1.25
C THR A 200 -4.25 17.83 -2.45
N ARG A 201 -3.64 18.93 -2.90
CA ARG A 201 -4.11 19.66 -4.08
C ARG A 201 -4.12 18.77 -5.34
N ALA A 202 -3.04 17.98 -5.54
CA ALA A 202 -2.93 17.10 -6.70
C ALA A 202 -4.02 16.02 -6.71
N ALA A 203 -4.29 15.38 -5.57
CA ALA A 203 -5.36 14.40 -5.47
C ALA A 203 -6.74 15.05 -5.71
N ALA A 204 -6.98 16.22 -5.15
CA ALA A 204 -8.24 16.93 -5.33
C ALA A 204 -8.48 17.32 -6.80
N GLN A 205 -7.46 17.86 -7.46
CA GLN A 205 -7.48 18.21 -8.87
C GLN A 205 -7.80 17.02 -9.77
N ALA A 206 -7.23 15.85 -9.45
CA ALA A 206 -7.43 14.65 -10.26
C ALA A 206 -8.77 13.95 -9.98
N PHE A 207 -9.28 13.99 -8.74
CA PHE A 207 -10.30 13.04 -8.30
C PHE A 207 -11.53 13.68 -7.62
N PHE A 208 -11.46 14.92 -7.10
CA PHE A 208 -12.62 15.64 -6.58
C PHE A 208 -13.30 16.50 -7.67
N VAL A 209 -13.16 16.11 -8.90
CA VAL A 209 -13.80 16.72 -10.06
C VAL A 209 -15.13 16.05 -10.32
N ALA A 210 -16.08 16.66 -10.90
CA ALA A 210 -17.37 16.17 -11.38
C ALA A 210 -18.10 15.10 -10.49
N GLY A 211 -19.40 15.04 -10.60
CA GLY A 211 -20.23 14.02 -9.95
C GLY A 211 -20.10 14.03 -8.43
N THR A 212 -20.19 12.86 -7.80
CA THR A 212 -20.29 12.67 -6.36
C THR A 212 -19.02 12.12 -5.73
N ASN A 213 -17.86 12.56 -6.19
CA ASN A 213 -16.54 12.17 -5.70
C ASN A 213 -16.24 10.64 -5.73
N ARG A 214 -16.99 9.87 -6.51
CA ARG A 214 -16.74 8.41 -6.69
C ARG A 214 -15.38 8.13 -7.30
N ALA A 215 -14.85 9.05 -8.13
CA ALA A 215 -13.51 8.93 -8.66
C ALA A 215 -12.46 8.91 -7.55
N MET A 216 -12.54 9.82 -6.56
CA MET A 216 -11.63 9.80 -5.41
C MET A 216 -11.68 8.45 -4.69
N PHE A 217 -12.87 7.91 -4.44
CA PHE A 217 -13.00 6.61 -3.79
C PHE A 217 -12.39 5.47 -4.63
N ARG A 218 -12.72 5.39 -5.92
CA ARG A 218 -12.18 4.37 -6.83
C ARG A 218 -10.65 4.41 -6.90
N PHE A 219 -10.08 5.59 -7.13
CA PHE A 219 -8.62 5.73 -7.21
C PHE A 219 -7.93 5.49 -5.86
N THR A 220 -8.59 5.77 -4.73
CA THR A 220 -8.08 5.37 -3.41
C THR A 220 -8.02 3.84 -3.29
N LEU A 221 -9.04 3.10 -3.75
CA LEU A 221 -9.00 1.64 -3.77
C LEU A 221 -7.89 1.11 -4.68
N MET A 222 -7.80 1.61 -5.91
CA MET A 222 -6.78 1.17 -6.87
C MET A 222 -5.37 1.45 -6.37
N ASN A 223 -5.14 2.64 -5.82
CA ASN A 223 -3.81 3.09 -5.42
C ASN A 223 -3.37 2.54 -4.06
N HIS A 224 -4.28 2.22 -3.16
CA HIS A 224 -3.93 1.87 -1.78
C HIS A 224 -4.40 0.49 -1.33
N LEU A 225 -5.40 -0.10 -1.99
CA LEU A 225 -5.84 -1.47 -1.76
C LEU A 225 -5.56 -2.41 -2.95
N CYS A 226 -5.05 -1.91 -4.08
CA CYS A 226 -4.78 -2.68 -5.29
C CYS A 226 -6.01 -3.44 -5.83
N VAL A 227 -7.18 -2.87 -5.65
CA VAL A 227 -8.45 -3.40 -6.18
C VAL A 227 -9.24 -2.30 -6.88
N ASP A 228 -9.90 -2.65 -7.97
CA ASP A 228 -10.88 -1.78 -8.64
C ASP A 228 -12.31 -2.19 -8.28
N LEU A 229 -13.28 -1.33 -8.58
CA LEU A 229 -14.70 -1.56 -8.28
C LEU A 229 -15.24 -2.86 -8.84
N GLU A 230 -14.77 -3.30 -10.01
CA GLU A 230 -15.17 -4.58 -10.61
C GLU A 230 -14.78 -5.79 -9.75
N GLN A 231 -13.69 -5.68 -8.98
CA GLN A 231 -13.20 -6.76 -8.13
C GLN A 231 -13.94 -6.84 -6.80
N VAL A 232 -14.50 -5.71 -6.34
CA VAL A 232 -15.21 -5.59 -5.06
C VAL A 232 -16.73 -5.44 -5.21
N GLN A 233 -17.28 -5.65 -6.41
CA GLN A 233 -18.70 -5.65 -6.63
C GLN A 233 -19.38 -6.75 -5.79
N ASP A 234 -20.49 -6.42 -5.11
CA ASP A 234 -21.25 -7.35 -4.30
C ASP A 234 -22.75 -7.03 -4.36
N PRO A 235 -23.54 -7.76 -5.17
CA PRO A 235 -24.98 -7.52 -5.33
C PRO A 235 -25.79 -7.94 -4.09
N THR A 236 -25.16 -8.58 -3.09
CA THR A 236 -25.84 -8.98 -1.85
C THR A 236 -25.87 -7.89 -0.79
N ARG A 237 -25.21 -6.75 -1.05
CA ARG A 237 -25.23 -5.61 -0.12
C ARG A 237 -26.53 -4.84 -0.24
N PRO A 238 -27.02 -4.20 0.86
CA PRO A 238 -28.20 -3.35 0.81
C PRO A 238 -28.03 -2.22 -0.23
N ALA A 239 -29.08 -1.95 -0.99
CA ALA A 239 -29.08 -0.91 -2.03
C ALA A 239 -29.70 0.42 -1.55
N ASP A 240 -29.98 0.52 -0.26
CA ASP A 240 -30.67 1.63 0.42
C ASP A 240 -29.89 2.94 0.41
N ARG A 241 -28.56 2.88 0.29
CA ARG A 241 -27.67 4.04 0.22
C ARG A 241 -27.23 4.40 -1.21
N ILE A 242 -27.75 3.72 -2.24
CA ILE A 242 -27.50 4.11 -3.62
C ILE A 242 -28.22 5.44 -3.90
N ARG A 243 -27.43 6.44 -4.26
CA ARG A 243 -27.90 7.81 -4.40
C ARG A 243 -28.89 8.00 -5.55
N GLN A 244 -29.66 9.09 -5.48
CA GLN A 244 -30.65 9.45 -6.50
C GLN A 244 -30.04 9.79 -7.86
N ASP A 245 -28.75 10.15 -7.92
CA ASP A 245 -28.03 10.45 -9.16
C ASP A 245 -27.68 9.20 -9.99
N VAL A 246 -28.02 8.01 -9.52
CA VAL A 246 -27.83 6.75 -10.25
C VAL A 246 -29.15 6.33 -10.87
N SER A 247 -29.25 6.35 -12.20
CA SER A 247 -30.43 5.88 -12.91
C SER A 247 -30.75 4.43 -12.59
N ARG A 248 -32.01 4.12 -12.30
CA ARG A 248 -32.49 2.74 -12.10
C ARG A 248 -32.91 2.07 -13.41
N SER A 249 -32.91 2.80 -14.51
CA SER A 249 -33.19 2.29 -15.85
C SER A 249 -32.35 3.00 -16.91
N PRO A 250 -31.01 2.86 -16.88
CA PRO A 250 -30.13 3.48 -17.87
C PRO A 250 -30.56 3.09 -19.29
N GLY A 251 -30.74 4.08 -20.17
CA GLY A 251 -31.26 3.85 -21.52
C GLY A 251 -32.66 3.24 -21.58
N GLY A 252 -33.46 3.35 -20.49
CA GLY A 252 -34.81 2.82 -20.39
C GLY A 252 -34.90 1.35 -19.95
N ASP A 253 -33.75 0.68 -19.69
CA ASP A 253 -33.69 -0.74 -19.32
C ASP A 253 -33.19 -0.94 -17.88
N SER A 254 -34.09 -1.32 -16.97
CA SER A 254 -33.75 -1.59 -15.57
C SER A 254 -32.80 -2.78 -15.36
N ARG A 255 -32.71 -3.70 -16.34
CA ARG A 255 -31.76 -4.83 -16.28
C ARG A 255 -30.32 -4.35 -16.32
N VAL A 256 -30.04 -3.21 -16.96
CA VAL A 256 -28.71 -2.60 -16.97
C VAL A 256 -28.29 -2.19 -15.55
N PHE A 257 -29.19 -1.55 -14.80
CA PHE A 257 -28.93 -1.21 -13.40
C PHE A 257 -28.72 -2.46 -12.53
N LEU A 258 -29.64 -3.43 -12.64
CA LEU A 258 -29.63 -4.64 -11.80
C LEU A 258 -28.40 -5.52 -12.06
N ASN A 259 -27.89 -5.58 -13.29
CA ASN A 259 -26.79 -6.46 -13.65
C ASN A 259 -25.41 -5.79 -13.61
N ASN A 260 -25.34 -4.47 -13.83
CA ASN A 260 -24.05 -3.78 -14.02
C ASN A 260 -23.76 -2.69 -12.96
N CYS A 261 -24.78 -2.07 -12.36
CA CYS A 261 -24.57 -0.89 -11.52
C CYS A 261 -24.71 -1.19 -10.03
N ILE A 262 -25.74 -1.93 -9.64
CA ILE A 262 -26.13 -2.14 -8.24
C ILE A 262 -25.00 -2.72 -7.40
N ALA A 263 -24.25 -3.70 -7.93
CA ALA A 263 -23.23 -4.44 -7.20
C ALA A 263 -22.03 -3.56 -6.76
N CYS A 264 -21.70 -2.55 -7.57
CA CYS A 264 -20.66 -1.57 -7.23
C CYS A 264 -21.23 -0.48 -6.31
N HIS A 265 -22.37 0.12 -6.68
CA HIS A 265 -22.94 1.26 -5.97
C HIS A 265 -23.40 0.91 -4.55
N ALA A 266 -23.92 -0.29 -4.32
CA ALA A 266 -24.40 -0.71 -3.00
C ALA A 266 -23.32 -0.65 -1.89
N GLY A 267 -22.06 -0.87 -2.24
CA GLY A 267 -20.95 -0.77 -1.28
C GLY A 267 -20.16 0.52 -1.40
N MET A 268 -19.98 1.02 -2.63
CA MET A 268 -19.20 2.23 -2.89
C MET A 268 -19.88 3.51 -2.37
N ASP A 269 -21.18 3.70 -2.68
CA ASP A 269 -21.87 4.96 -2.38
C ASP A 269 -21.93 5.29 -0.90
N PRO A 270 -22.21 4.33 0.03
CA PRO A 270 -22.17 4.61 1.45
C PRO A 270 -20.78 4.95 1.99
N LEU A 271 -19.70 4.38 1.44
CA LEU A 271 -18.32 4.74 1.80
C LEU A 271 -17.89 6.08 1.20
N ALA A 272 -18.13 6.29 -0.10
CA ALA A 272 -17.75 7.51 -0.79
C ALA A 272 -18.50 8.77 -0.30
N GLN A 273 -19.56 8.60 0.50
CA GLN A 273 -20.24 9.71 1.18
C GLN A 273 -19.31 10.49 2.11
N ALA A 274 -18.25 9.87 2.64
CA ALA A 274 -17.20 10.53 3.41
C ALA A 274 -16.60 11.77 2.74
N TYR A 275 -16.77 11.90 1.42
CA TYR A 275 -16.27 13.01 0.61
C TYR A 275 -17.34 14.07 0.29
N ALA A 276 -18.52 14.02 0.91
CA ALA A 276 -19.67 14.88 0.54
C ALA A 276 -19.39 16.37 0.71
N TYR A 277 -18.46 16.76 1.58
CA TYR A 277 -18.12 18.15 1.85
C TYR A 277 -16.95 18.68 1.02
N TYR A 278 -16.33 17.85 0.18
CA TYR A 278 -15.14 18.20 -0.61
C TYR A 278 -15.48 18.48 -2.07
N ASP A 279 -14.69 19.40 -2.63
CA ASP A 279 -14.69 19.74 -4.05
C ASP A 279 -13.31 20.20 -4.49
N TYR A 280 -13.09 20.31 -5.79
CA TYR A 280 -11.96 21.04 -6.35
C TYR A 280 -12.50 22.26 -7.09
N ASP A 281 -12.02 23.43 -6.72
CA ASP A 281 -12.34 24.69 -7.40
C ASP A 281 -11.30 24.89 -8.51
N GLU A 282 -11.70 24.70 -9.76
CA GLU A 282 -10.82 24.80 -10.92
C GLU A 282 -10.32 26.24 -11.13
N ASP A 283 -11.16 27.24 -10.87
CA ASP A 283 -10.80 28.65 -11.03
C ASP A 283 -9.80 29.10 -9.96
N ALA A 284 -10.01 28.67 -8.72
CA ALA A 284 -9.10 28.95 -7.61
C ALA A 284 -7.90 27.98 -7.56
N GLY A 285 -7.90 26.89 -8.32
CA GLY A 285 -6.84 25.90 -8.40
C GLY A 285 -6.60 25.10 -7.11
N ARG A 286 -7.59 24.98 -6.24
CA ARG A 286 -7.43 24.40 -4.89
C ARG A 286 -8.58 23.50 -4.46
N ILE A 287 -8.29 22.65 -3.45
CA ILE A 287 -9.33 21.91 -2.74
C ILE A 287 -10.23 22.87 -1.95
N VAL A 288 -11.54 22.57 -1.96
CA VAL A 288 -12.56 23.26 -1.18
C VAL A 288 -13.20 22.28 -0.20
N TYR A 289 -13.45 22.73 1.01
CA TYR A 289 -14.16 21.99 2.03
C TYR A 289 -15.24 22.89 2.66
N SER A 290 -16.46 22.39 2.74
CA SER A 290 -17.62 23.12 3.31
C SER A 290 -18.18 22.34 4.48
N ALA A 291 -17.71 22.64 5.70
CA ALA A 291 -18.14 21.96 6.90
C ALA A 291 -19.66 21.97 7.09
N GLY A 292 -20.28 20.82 7.27
CA GLY A 292 -21.72 20.65 7.45
C GLY A 292 -22.56 20.91 6.20
N GLN A 293 -21.96 21.09 5.02
CA GLN A 293 -22.67 21.37 3.78
C GLN A 293 -22.25 20.39 2.67
N VAL A 294 -23.19 19.55 2.26
CA VAL A 294 -23.01 18.69 1.08
C VAL A 294 -22.83 19.56 -0.17
N ARG A 295 -21.82 19.26 -0.97
CA ARG A 295 -21.51 20.06 -2.16
C ARG A 295 -22.64 20.00 -3.18
N PRO A 296 -22.96 21.12 -3.87
CA PRO A 296 -24.06 21.19 -4.84
C PRO A 296 -24.02 20.12 -5.92
N LYS A 297 -22.82 19.70 -6.35
CA LYS A 297 -22.63 18.65 -7.36
C LYS A 297 -23.26 17.30 -7.01
N TYR A 298 -23.56 17.05 -5.73
CA TYR A 298 -24.26 15.84 -5.29
C TYR A 298 -25.75 15.84 -5.68
N PHE A 299 -26.30 17.00 -6.04
CA PHE A 299 -27.71 17.20 -6.38
C PHE A 299 -27.94 17.64 -7.83
N ASN A 300 -26.88 18.00 -8.54
CA ASN A 300 -26.93 18.52 -9.91
C ASN A 300 -26.87 17.39 -10.93
N ASN A 301 -27.92 16.56 -10.99
CA ASN A 301 -28.05 15.52 -12.00
C ASN A 301 -29.48 15.54 -12.57
N ASP A 302 -29.59 15.68 -13.88
CA ASP A 302 -30.88 15.74 -14.61
C ASP A 302 -31.58 14.37 -14.62
N ASP A 303 -30.82 13.26 -14.64
CA ASP A 303 -31.35 11.89 -14.57
C ASP A 303 -31.39 11.39 -13.12
N THR A 304 -32.31 11.94 -12.36
CA THR A 304 -32.44 11.67 -10.92
C THR A 304 -33.51 10.62 -10.64
N PHE A 305 -33.14 9.52 -9.98
CA PHE A 305 -34.09 8.57 -9.41
C PHE A 305 -34.58 9.08 -8.04
N ARG A 306 -35.75 9.70 -8.02
CA ARG A 306 -36.31 10.40 -6.84
C ARG A 306 -36.38 9.54 -5.56
N PRO A 307 -36.76 8.24 -5.61
CA PRO A 307 -36.71 7.37 -4.43
C PRO A 307 -35.28 6.98 -4.01
N GLY A 308 -34.24 7.39 -4.75
CA GLY A 308 -32.85 7.13 -4.40
C GLY A 308 -32.43 7.90 -3.15
N PHE A 309 -31.31 7.48 -2.56
CA PHE A 309 -30.77 8.07 -1.35
C PHE A 309 -30.30 9.52 -1.60
N ILE A 310 -30.74 10.44 -0.76
CA ILE A 310 -30.30 11.83 -0.74
C ILE A 310 -29.19 11.94 0.30
N THR A 311 -28.01 12.40 -0.11
CA THR A 311 -26.85 12.57 0.78
C THR A 311 -27.12 13.69 1.80
N PRO A 312 -27.23 13.38 3.11
CA PRO A 312 -27.55 14.39 4.11
C PRO A 312 -26.30 15.09 4.69
N ASP A 313 -25.18 14.38 4.72
CA ASP A 313 -23.94 14.79 5.35
C ASP A 313 -22.75 13.95 4.84
N ASP A 314 -21.59 13.99 5.52
CA ASP A 314 -20.39 13.22 5.21
C ASP A 314 -20.25 11.91 6.04
N SER A 315 -21.33 11.44 6.65
CA SER A 315 -21.36 10.16 7.34
C SER A 315 -21.22 8.99 6.35
N TRP A 316 -20.42 7.99 6.73
CA TRP A 316 -20.20 6.81 5.91
C TRP A 316 -20.47 5.52 6.69
N ASP A 317 -20.90 4.46 5.96
CA ASP A 317 -21.08 3.11 6.46
C ASP A 317 -20.32 2.13 5.57
N ASN A 318 -19.63 1.16 6.19
CA ASN A 318 -18.88 0.14 5.48
C ASN A 318 -19.68 -1.17 5.38
N TYR A 319 -20.49 -1.29 4.33
CA TYR A 319 -21.24 -2.53 4.06
C TYR A 319 -20.33 -3.67 3.59
N TRP A 320 -19.08 -3.40 3.20
CA TRP A 320 -18.12 -4.41 2.77
C TRP A 320 -17.49 -5.20 3.93
N ARG A 321 -17.73 -4.83 5.17
CA ARG A 321 -17.35 -5.69 6.31
C ARG A 321 -18.12 -7.01 6.33
N GLN A 322 -19.15 -7.14 5.52
CA GLN A 322 -19.95 -8.35 5.32
C GLN A 322 -19.90 -8.79 3.85
N GLY A 323 -20.30 -10.04 3.59
CA GLY A 323 -20.27 -10.62 2.25
C GLY A 323 -18.86 -10.91 1.76
N ARG A 324 -18.70 -10.95 0.45
CA ARG A 324 -17.42 -11.35 -0.15
C ARG A 324 -16.25 -10.41 0.18
N ASN A 325 -16.53 -9.13 0.39
CA ASN A 325 -15.50 -8.12 0.66
C ASN A 325 -15.02 -8.10 2.12
N ALA A 326 -15.59 -8.94 3.00
CA ALA A 326 -15.00 -9.23 4.32
C ALA A 326 -13.56 -9.79 4.18
N LEU A 327 -13.25 -10.42 3.05
CA LEU A 327 -11.91 -10.94 2.72
C LEU A 327 -10.84 -9.85 2.55
N LEU A 328 -11.20 -8.57 2.45
CA LEU A 328 -10.25 -7.46 2.49
C LEU A 328 -9.55 -7.33 3.85
N GLY A 329 -10.06 -8.05 4.88
CA GLY A 329 -9.44 -8.12 6.20
C GLY A 329 -9.55 -6.81 6.98
N TRP A 330 -10.78 -6.36 7.24
CA TRP A 330 -11.10 -5.15 8.00
C TRP A 330 -10.64 -5.25 9.45
N ASP A 331 -10.09 -4.17 9.98
CA ASP A 331 -9.72 -4.09 11.40
C ASP A 331 -10.98 -4.05 12.28
N ALA A 332 -11.20 -5.11 13.06
CA ALA A 332 -12.34 -5.21 13.96
C ALA A 332 -12.34 -4.20 15.13
N SER A 333 -11.20 -3.59 15.42
CA SER A 333 -11.08 -2.55 16.46
C SER A 333 -11.60 -1.19 15.98
N LEU A 334 -11.73 -0.98 14.67
CA LEU A 334 -12.24 0.25 14.07
C LEU A 334 -13.77 0.15 13.90
N PRO A 335 -14.49 1.27 14.04
CA PRO A 335 -15.93 1.28 13.78
C PRO A 335 -16.22 1.12 12.28
N ALA A 336 -17.26 0.32 11.96
CA ALA A 336 -17.71 0.10 10.57
C ALA A 336 -18.43 1.32 9.96
N ARG A 337 -18.39 2.45 10.63
CA ARG A 337 -19.04 3.72 10.23
C ARG A 337 -18.31 4.91 10.84
N GLY A 338 -18.50 6.08 10.27
CA GLY A 338 -17.88 7.29 10.77
C GLY A 338 -18.32 8.53 10.01
N GLN A 339 -17.57 9.62 10.17
CA GLN A 339 -17.76 10.88 9.46
C GLN A 339 -16.47 11.35 8.83
N GLY A 340 -16.57 11.86 7.61
CA GLY A 340 -15.51 12.50 6.87
C GLY A 340 -14.42 11.58 6.35
N ALA A 341 -13.61 12.14 5.47
CA ALA A 341 -12.54 11.45 4.77
C ALA A 341 -11.46 10.86 5.70
N LYS A 342 -11.13 11.57 6.80
CA LYS A 342 -10.10 11.13 7.77
C LYS A 342 -10.44 9.79 8.41
N SER A 343 -11.67 9.63 8.89
CA SER A 343 -12.10 8.40 9.56
C SER A 343 -12.24 7.25 8.57
N MET A 344 -12.75 7.51 7.36
CA MET A 344 -12.83 6.52 6.29
C MET A 344 -11.44 6.11 5.79
N GLY A 345 -10.49 7.05 5.71
CA GLY A 345 -9.10 6.74 5.39
C GLY A 345 -8.44 5.79 6.39
N ARG A 346 -8.73 5.93 7.70
CA ARG A 346 -8.28 4.98 8.73
C ARG A 346 -8.87 3.59 8.53
N GLU A 347 -10.16 3.52 8.23
CA GLU A 347 -10.87 2.27 7.94
C GLU A 347 -10.22 1.52 6.78
N LEU A 348 -9.95 2.19 5.68
CA LEU A 348 -9.29 1.60 4.50
C LEU A 348 -7.85 1.19 4.78
N ALA A 349 -7.07 2.05 5.43
CA ALA A 349 -5.66 1.78 5.75
C ALA A 349 -5.46 0.74 6.87
N GLY A 350 -6.51 0.42 7.63
CA GLY A 350 -6.52 -0.65 8.63
C GLY A 350 -6.70 -2.05 8.05
N THR A 351 -6.99 -2.19 6.75
CA THR A 351 -7.23 -3.51 6.14
C THR A 351 -5.94 -4.31 5.92
N GLU A 352 -6.05 -5.65 5.94
CA GLU A 352 -4.97 -6.54 5.48
C GLU A 352 -4.64 -6.28 4.02
N GLN A 353 -5.66 -6.00 3.21
CA GLN A 353 -5.49 -5.70 1.79
C GLN A 353 -4.66 -4.44 1.55
N PHE A 354 -4.79 -3.40 2.39
CA PHE A 354 -3.92 -2.23 2.33
C PHE A 354 -2.45 -2.61 2.55
N ALA A 355 -2.17 -3.34 3.62
CA ALA A 355 -0.80 -3.73 3.94
C ALA A 355 -0.18 -4.58 2.81
N ARG A 356 -0.92 -5.57 2.32
CA ARG A 356 -0.50 -6.42 1.21
C ARG A 356 -0.26 -5.63 -0.07
N CYS A 357 -1.18 -4.72 -0.42
CA CYS A 357 -1.08 -3.88 -1.60
C CYS A 357 0.21 -3.04 -1.60
N GLN A 358 0.55 -2.40 -0.47
CA GLN A 358 1.78 -1.60 -0.40
C GLN A 358 3.03 -2.48 -0.58
N VAL A 359 3.04 -3.68 0.00
CA VAL A 359 4.14 -4.64 -0.16
C VAL A 359 4.26 -5.12 -1.61
N GLU A 360 3.17 -5.50 -2.26
CA GLU A 360 3.18 -5.92 -3.66
C GLU A 360 3.65 -4.82 -4.62
N LYS A 361 3.28 -3.57 -4.35
CA LYS A 361 3.76 -2.42 -5.13
C LYS A 361 5.26 -2.22 -5.00
N VAL A 362 5.79 -2.30 -3.77
CA VAL A 362 7.23 -2.23 -3.54
C VAL A 362 7.94 -3.41 -4.20
N PHE A 363 7.40 -4.62 -4.06
CA PHE A 363 7.95 -5.81 -4.73
C PHE A 363 8.06 -5.58 -6.24
N ARG A 364 6.98 -5.12 -6.90
CA ARG A 364 7.00 -4.84 -8.35
C ARG A 364 8.02 -3.76 -8.73
N ASN A 365 8.14 -2.73 -7.92
CA ASN A 365 9.07 -1.62 -8.16
C ASN A 365 10.53 -2.06 -8.04
N VAL A 366 10.86 -2.87 -7.03
CA VAL A 366 12.23 -3.29 -6.71
C VAL A 366 12.67 -4.52 -7.51
N CYS A 367 11.76 -5.50 -7.69
CA CYS A 367 12.07 -6.74 -8.41
C CYS A 367 11.83 -6.63 -9.92
N PHE A 368 11.24 -5.51 -10.41
CA PHE A 368 10.87 -5.25 -11.81
C PHE A 368 9.93 -6.30 -12.40
N ARG A 369 9.22 -7.04 -11.57
CA ARG A 369 8.19 -8.02 -11.94
C ARG A 369 7.12 -8.14 -10.85
N ALA A 370 5.95 -8.63 -11.21
CA ALA A 370 4.94 -9.02 -10.24
C ALA A 370 5.33 -10.33 -9.53
N PRO A 371 4.83 -10.60 -8.32
CA PRO A 371 4.92 -11.93 -7.72
C PRO A 371 4.32 -12.98 -8.66
N SER A 372 5.10 -13.99 -9.08
CA SER A 372 4.71 -14.90 -10.16
C SER A 372 4.49 -16.35 -9.71
N ASP A 373 5.18 -16.81 -8.68
CA ASP A 373 5.14 -18.20 -8.21
C ASP A 373 4.75 -18.32 -6.73
N ALA A 374 4.86 -19.51 -6.17
CA ALA A 374 4.51 -19.77 -4.77
C ALA A 374 5.51 -19.15 -3.80
N GLU A 375 6.80 -19.09 -4.17
CA GLU A 375 7.85 -18.50 -3.34
C GLU A 375 7.68 -16.98 -3.23
N ASP A 376 7.45 -16.31 -4.34
CA ASP A 376 7.14 -14.87 -4.36
C ASP A 376 5.94 -14.54 -3.48
N ARG A 377 4.85 -15.31 -3.61
CA ARG A 377 3.63 -15.10 -2.81
C ARG A 377 3.91 -15.29 -1.32
N ALA A 378 4.64 -16.33 -0.94
CA ALA A 378 5.06 -16.56 0.44
C ALA A 378 5.99 -15.43 0.95
N ARG A 379 6.83 -14.89 0.07
CA ARG A 379 7.69 -13.73 0.41
C ARG A 379 6.85 -12.47 0.62
N VAL A 380 5.87 -12.20 -0.23
CA VAL A 380 4.92 -11.09 -0.04
C VAL A 380 4.16 -11.24 1.28
N ASP A 381 3.69 -12.44 1.61
CA ASP A 381 3.01 -12.70 2.90
C ASP A 381 3.93 -12.42 4.09
N THR A 382 5.18 -12.88 4.03
CA THR A 382 6.19 -12.63 5.07
C THR A 382 6.50 -11.13 5.21
N MET A 383 6.70 -10.41 4.08
CA MET A 383 6.94 -8.96 4.10
C MET A 383 5.71 -8.19 4.59
N THR A 384 4.49 -8.65 4.29
CA THR A 384 3.25 -8.02 4.78
C THR A 384 3.16 -8.15 6.31
N ALA A 385 3.44 -9.32 6.85
CA ALA A 385 3.51 -9.53 8.30
C ALA A 385 4.61 -8.66 8.95
N SER A 386 5.81 -8.62 8.32
CA SER A 386 6.91 -7.76 8.76
C SER A 386 6.54 -6.27 8.75
N PHE A 387 5.90 -5.79 7.67
CA PHE A 387 5.46 -4.41 7.52
C PHE A 387 4.54 -3.99 8.67
N LYS A 388 3.54 -4.79 8.98
CA LYS A 388 2.62 -4.56 10.11
C LYS A 388 3.34 -4.60 11.45
N ALA A 389 4.15 -5.62 11.69
CA ALA A 389 4.87 -5.82 12.95
C ALA A 389 5.90 -4.71 13.23
N ASN A 390 6.43 -4.07 12.19
CA ASN A 390 7.38 -2.97 12.29
C ASN A 390 6.72 -1.58 12.15
N GLY A 391 5.44 -1.44 12.47
CA GLY A 391 4.75 -0.16 12.52
C GLY A 391 4.53 0.48 11.15
N TYR A 392 4.29 -0.34 10.12
CA TYR A 392 4.00 0.12 8.76
C TYR A 392 5.12 0.99 8.15
N ARG A 393 6.38 0.67 8.41
CA ARG A 393 7.55 1.41 7.86
C ARG A 393 7.85 0.94 6.45
N LEU A 394 7.46 1.74 5.46
CA LEU A 394 7.56 1.36 4.04
C LEU A 394 9.02 1.22 3.57
N LYS A 395 9.95 2.02 4.11
CA LYS A 395 11.37 1.90 3.82
C LYS A 395 11.92 0.51 4.11
N ARG A 396 11.43 -0.14 5.17
CA ARG A 396 11.80 -1.53 5.49
C ARG A 396 11.35 -2.51 4.42
N VAL A 397 10.16 -2.33 3.85
CA VAL A 397 9.66 -3.18 2.76
C VAL A 397 10.55 -3.06 1.53
N PHE A 398 11.01 -1.84 1.19
CA PHE A 398 11.99 -1.64 0.12
C PHE A 398 13.29 -2.41 0.38
N ALA A 399 13.81 -2.38 1.62
CA ALA A 399 15.00 -3.13 2.00
C ALA A 399 14.80 -4.65 1.88
N GLU A 400 13.69 -5.18 2.40
CA GLU A 400 13.35 -6.60 2.36
C GLU A 400 13.14 -7.11 0.92
N ALA A 401 12.47 -6.33 0.07
CA ALA A 401 12.31 -6.65 -1.34
C ALA A 401 13.64 -6.66 -2.10
N ALA A 402 14.50 -5.66 -1.86
CA ALA A 402 15.81 -5.58 -2.52
C ALA A 402 16.73 -6.76 -2.13
N THR A 403 16.68 -7.20 -0.87
CA THR A 403 17.47 -8.36 -0.42
C THR A 403 16.95 -9.69 -0.95
N TYR A 404 15.65 -9.80 -1.21
CA TYR A 404 15.07 -10.99 -1.83
C TYR A 404 15.44 -11.10 -3.31
N CYS A 405 15.36 -10.00 -4.05
CA CYS A 405 15.53 -10.00 -5.50
C CYS A 405 16.99 -9.95 -5.98
N VAL A 406 18.00 -10.14 -5.11
CA VAL A 406 19.42 -10.09 -5.48
C VAL A 406 19.91 -11.32 -6.25
N GLY A 407 19.20 -12.43 -6.20
CA GLY A 407 19.57 -13.69 -6.83
C GLY A 407 19.10 -13.85 -8.28
N GLU A 408 18.33 -12.89 -8.81
CA GLU A 408 17.72 -12.96 -10.15
C GLU A 408 18.49 -12.16 -11.19
#